data_60589ea7ef665d3d9650efb5e78e04ed
#
_entry.id   60589ea7ef665d3d9650efb5e78e04ed
#
_cell.length_a   1.000
_cell.length_b   1.000
_cell.length_c   1.000
_cell.angle_alpha   90.00
_cell.angle_beta   90.00
_cell.angle_gamma   90.00
#
_symmetry.space_group_name_H-M   'P 1'
#
loop_
_entity.id
_entity.type
_entity.pdbx_description
1 polymer ?
#
loop_
_entity_poly.entity_id
_entity_poly.type
_entity_poly.pdbx_seq_one_letter_code
_entity_poly.pdbx_strand_id
1 'polypeptide(L)'
;MIIELLKNFIPQGFSPNGDAYNNTFVVEGLYLDDNYVDLSIVNGAGTEVFKSSNRDNQTWTDWNGKNSNGIDLPQGTYYYMLKIASKKSNGPVSRLSGFIVLKRY
;
A
#
# COMPACT_ATOMS: atom_id res chain seq x y z
N MET A 1 1.53 17.94 -10.52
CA MET A 1 2.52 17.19 -9.72
C MET A 1 2.11 15.75 -9.55
N ILE A 2 3.08 14.86 -9.58
CA ILE A 2 2.83 13.41 -9.57
C ILE A 2 2.05 12.93 -8.34
N ILE A 3 2.31 13.54 -7.17
CA ILE A 3 1.67 13.11 -5.92
C ILE A 3 0.15 13.34 -5.94
N GLU A 4 -0.31 14.40 -6.56
CA GLU A 4 -1.74 14.68 -6.64
C GLU A 4 -2.43 13.76 -7.65
N LEU A 5 -1.75 13.44 -8.75
CA LEU A 5 -2.27 12.45 -9.69
C LEU A 5 -2.38 11.08 -9.03
N LEU A 6 -1.36 10.72 -8.23
CA LEU A 6 -1.34 9.44 -7.56
C LEU A 6 -2.51 9.26 -6.59
N LYS A 7 -2.93 10.32 -5.89
CA LYS A 7 -4.06 10.24 -4.97
C LYS A 7 -5.35 9.76 -5.64
N ASN A 8 -5.50 10.03 -6.93
CA ASN A 8 -6.69 9.61 -7.67
C ASN A 8 -6.68 8.11 -8.00
N PHE A 9 -5.52 7.44 -7.81
CA PHE A 9 -5.36 6.03 -8.12
C PHE A 9 -5.21 5.15 -6.87
N ILE A 10 -5.37 5.73 -5.68
CA ILE A 10 -5.31 4.98 -4.43
C ILE A 10 -6.72 4.59 -4.03
N PRO A 11 -7.06 3.30 -4.04
CA PRO A 11 -8.40 2.86 -3.64
C PRO A 11 -8.61 3.06 -2.14
N GLN A 12 -9.87 3.26 -1.74
CA GLN A 12 -10.23 3.40 -0.34
C GLN A 12 -10.75 2.11 0.28
N GLY A 13 -10.78 1.03 -0.50
CA GLY A 13 -11.24 -0.25 0.03
C GLY A 13 -11.01 -1.39 -0.94
N PHE A 14 -11.04 -2.60 -0.41
CA PHE A 14 -10.94 -3.81 -1.21
C PHE A 14 -11.54 -5.00 -0.45
N SER A 15 -11.80 -6.09 -1.18
CA SER A 15 -12.46 -7.29 -0.64
C SER A 15 -11.72 -8.53 -1.15
N PRO A 16 -10.81 -9.12 -0.37
CA PRO A 16 -10.09 -10.31 -0.80
C PRO A 16 -10.94 -11.58 -0.62
N ASN A 17 -11.99 -11.69 -1.43
CA ASN A 17 -12.98 -12.79 -1.35
C ASN A 17 -12.81 -13.85 -2.43
N GLY A 18 -11.74 -13.77 -3.23
CA GLY A 18 -11.46 -14.76 -4.26
C GLY A 18 -12.17 -14.53 -5.59
N ASP A 19 -12.96 -13.45 -5.73
CA ASP A 19 -13.56 -13.13 -7.02
C ASP A 19 -12.54 -12.41 -7.93
N ALA A 20 -12.96 -11.97 -9.11
CA ALA A 20 -12.06 -11.37 -10.10
C ALA A 20 -11.71 -9.91 -9.78
N TYR A 21 -12.27 -9.30 -8.73
CA TYR A 21 -12.19 -7.86 -8.49
C TYR A 21 -11.75 -7.54 -7.08
N ASN A 22 -10.90 -6.54 -6.94
CA ASN A 22 -10.56 -5.91 -5.65
C ASN A 22 -10.06 -6.87 -4.58
N ASN A 23 -9.30 -7.91 -4.99
CA ASN A 23 -8.73 -8.87 -4.04
C ASN A 23 -7.49 -8.37 -3.34
N THR A 24 -6.87 -7.31 -3.87
CA THR A 24 -5.69 -6.70 -3.27
C THR A 24 -5.82 -5.18 -3.30
N PHE A 25 -5.08 -4.54 -2.42
CA PHE A 25 -4.95 -3.08 -2.41
C PHE A 25 -3.88 -2.71 -3.44
N VAL A 26 -4.30 -2.33 -4.62
CA VAL A 26 -3.41 -1.97 -5.73
C VAL A 26 -3.34 -0.45 -5.84
N VAL A 27 -2.12 0.08 -5.82
CA VAL A 27 -1.88 1.50 -6.09
C VAL A 27 -1.23 1.60 -7.47
N GLU A 28 -1.92 2.24 -8.40
CA GLU A 28 -1.41 2.44 -9.75
C GLU A 28 -0.51 3.67 -9.81
N GLY A 29 0.38 3.71 -10.80
CA GLY A 29 1.22 4.88 -11.03
C GLY A 29 2.44 4.97 -10.15
N LEU A 30 2.84 3.89 -9.49
CA LEU A 30 4.03 3.89 -8.63
C LEU A 30 5.34 3.90 -9.42
N TYR A 31 5.34 3.33 -10.63
CA TYR A 31 6.53 3.26 -11.49
C TYR A 31 7.75 2.71 -10.73
N LEU A 32 7.64 1.44 -10.31
CA LEU A 32 8.61 0.78 -9.44
C LEU A 32 10.01 0.68 -10.03
N ASP A 33 10.14 0.71 -11.36
CA ASP A 33 11.45 0.72 -12.03
C ASP A 33 12.19 2.03 -11.82
N ASP A 34 11.46 3.11 -11.64
CA ASP A 34 12.02 4.47 -11.52
C ASP A 34 12.04 4.99 -10.09
N ASN A 35 11.30 4.37 -9.19
CA ASN A 35 11.12 4.86 -7.84
C ASN A 35 11.33 3.79 -6.79
N TYR A 36 11.87 4.19 -5.64
CA TYR A 36 11.78 3.41 -4.41
C TYR A 36 10.45 3.73 -3.76
N VAL A 37 9.70 2.70 -3.41
CA VAL A 37 8.38 2.83 -2.79
C VAL A 37 8.33 2.00 -1.52
N ASP A 38 7.90 2.61 -0.42
CA ASP A 38 7.74 1.95 0.87
C ASP A 38 6.31 2.13 1.32
N LEU A 39 5.63 1.03 1.63
CA LEU A 39 4.26 1.01 2.12
C LEU A 39 4.21 0.41 3.52
N SER A 40 3.51 1.08 4.42
CA SER A 40 3.22 0.56 5.76
C SER A 40 1.71 0.62 5.99
N ILE A 41 1.13 -0.48 6.49
CA ILE A 41 -0.27 -0.57 6.86
C ILE A 41 -0.35 -0.76 8.37
N VAL A 42 -1.14 0.08 9.02
CA VAL A 42 -1.35 -0.02 10.48
C VAL A 42 -2.84 -0.23 10.77
N ASN A 43 -3.13 -0.88 11.90
CA ASN A 43 -4.50 -1.05 12.37
C ASN A 43 -4.95 0.19 13.17
N GLY A 44 -6.16 0.17 13.71
CA GLY A 44 -6.72 1.28 14.46
C GLY A 44 -5.98 1.60 15.76
N ALA A 45 -5.20 0.66 16.28
CA ALA A 45 -4.36 0.87 17.47
C ALA A 45 -2.98 1.43 17.11
N GLY A 46 -2.68 1.63 15.82
CA GLY A 46 -1.40 2.15 15.38
C GLY A 46 -0.31 1.09 15.23
N THR A 47 -0.67 -0.19 15.32
CA THR A 47 0.29 -1.28 15.16
C THR A 47 0.47 -1.60 13.67
N GLU A 48 1.73 -1.65 13.22
CA GLU A 48 2.02 -2.05 11.84
C GLU A 48 1.68 -3.53 11.64
N VAL A 49 0.84 -3.81 10.65
CA VAL A 49 0.38 -5.18 10.37
C VAL A 49 0.93 -5.70 9.05
N PHE A 50 1.33 -4.83 8.14
CA PHE A 50 1.87 -5.21 6.85
C PHE A 50 2.80 -4.11 6.34
N LYS A 51 3.84 -4.51 5.63
CA LYS A 51 4.70 -3.57 4.91
C LYS A 51 5.14 -4.18 3.59
N SER A 52 5.42 -3.31 2.62
CA SER A 52 5.95 -3.70 1.32
C SER A 52 6.92 -2.64 0.84
N SER A 53 7.94 -3.07 0.11
CA SER A 53 8.96 -2.16 -0.41
C SER A 53 9.62 -2.82 -1.63
N ASN A 54 10.19 -2.00 -2.51
CA ASN A 54 11.07 -2.48 -3.57
C ASN A 54 12.53 -2.06 -3.33
N ARG A 55 12.87 -1.72 -2.10
CA ARG A 55 14.19 -1.25 -1.70
C ARG A 55 15.02 -2.42 -1.16
N ASP A 56 16.34 -2.35 -1.30
CA ASP A 56 17.28 -3.30 -0.65
C ASP A 56 17.00 -4.77 -0.96
N ASN A 57 16.79 -5.09 -2.24
CA ASN A 57 16.48 -6.44 -2.73
C ASN A 57 15.15 -7.01 -2.27
N GLN A 58 14.27 -6.16 -1.73
CA GLN A 58 12.92 -6.56 -1.41
C GLN A 58 12.06 -6.56 -2.68
N THR A 59 11.07 -7.43 -2.72
CA THR A 59 10.12 -7.51 -3.82
C THR A 59 8.81 -6.83 -3.38
N TRP A 60 8.35 -5.88 -4.19
CA TRP A 60 7.07 -5.23 -3.95
C TRP A 60 5.93 -6.24 -4.07
N THR A 61 5.02 -6.20 -3.09
CA THR A 61 3.78 -6.97 -3.13
C THR A 61 2.63 -6.07 -2.74
N ASP A 62 1.48 -6.26 -3.40
CA ASP A 62 0.26 -5.55 -3.01
C ASP A 62 -0.33 -6.19 -1.75
N TRP A 63 -0.98 -5.36 -0.93
CA TRP A 63 -1.60 -5.87 0.30
C TRP A 63 -2.86 -6.65 -0.03
N ASN A 64 -2.96 -7.85 0.52
CA ASN A 64 -4.08 -8.77 0.28
C ASN A 64 -4.93 -9.01 1.52
N GLY A 65 -4.84 -8.13 2.53
CA GLY A 65 -5.64 -8.25 3.74
C GLY A 65 -5.05 -9.21 4.78
N LYS A 66 -3.81 -9.63 4.56
CA LYS A 66 -3.10 -10.51 5.51
C LYS A 66 -1.99 -9.71 6.19
N ASN A 67 -1.60 -10.15 7.39
CA ASN A 67 -0.42 -9.56 8.01
C ASN A 67 0.85 -10.10 7.36
N SER A 68 2.01 -9.64 7.83
CA SER A 68 3.31 -10.06 7.27
C SER A 68 3.60 -11.55 7.43
N ASN A 69 2.87 -12.24 8.31
CA ASN A 69 3.00 -13.68 8.53
C ASN A 69 1.98 -14.50 7.72
N GLY A 70 1.21 -13.86 6.86
CA GLY A 70 0.23 -14.53 6.02
C GLY A 70 -1.09 -14.86 6.69
N ILE A 71 -1.38 -14.25 7.84
CA ILE A 71 -2.61 -14.49 8.59
C ILE A 71 -3.65 -13.44 8.20
N ASP A 72 -4.88 -13.88 7.92
CA ASP A 72 -5.98 -12.99 7.56
C ASP A 72 -6.27 -12.00 8.68
N LEU A 73 -6.31 -10.72 8.32
CA LEU A 73 -6.68 -9.66 9.25
C LEU A 73 -8.20 -9.48 9.25
N PRO A 74 -8.80 -9.07 10.38
CA PRO A 74 -10.24 -8.84 10.42
C PRO A 74 -10.67 -7.69 9.53
N GLN A 75 -11.90 -7.73 9.06
CA GLN A 75 -12.45 -6.62 8.32
C GLN A 75 -12.48 -5.36 9.20
N GLY A 76 -12.35 -4.21 8.60
CA GLY A 76 -12.35 -2.94 9.29
C GLY A 76 -11.55 -1.89 8.55
N THR A 77 -11.28 -0.80 9.25
CA THR A 77 -10.51 0.31 8.70
C THR A 77 -9.05 0.20 9.11
N TYR A 78 -8.18 0.29 8.13
CA TYR A 78 -6.73 0.31 8.30
C TYR A 78 -6.21 1.62 7.73
N TYR A 79 -4.95 1.94 8.04
CA TYR A 79 -4.35 3.19 7.60
C TYR A 79 -3.05 2.89 6.89
N TYR A 80 -2.78 3.60 5.80
CA TYR A 80 -1.55 3.40 5.05
C TYR A 80 -0.66 4.63 5.14
N MET A 81 0.64 4.38 5.06
CA MET A 81 1.65 5.40 4.81
C MET A 81 2.49 4.95 3.63
N LEU A 82 2.62 5.81 2.63
CA LEU A 82 3.31 5.52 1.39
C LEU A 82 4.42 6.55 1.21
N LYS A 83 5.64 6.08 0.99
CA LYS A 83 6.78 6.94 0.66
C LYS A 83 7.26 6.61 -0.74
N ILE A 84 7.53 7.63 -1.54
CA ILE A 84 8.02 7.48 -2.92
C ILE A 84 9.23 8.38 -3.10
N ALA A 85 10.34 7.80 -3.55
CA ALA A 85 11.57 8.53 -3.82
C ALA A 85 12.14 8.08 -5.16
N SER A 86 12.60 9.04 -5.98
CA SER A 86 13.20 8.72 -7.27
C SER A 86 14.52 7.98 -7.06
N LYS A 87 14.78 6.95 -7.88
CA LYS A 87 16.06 6.24 -7.88
C LYS A 87 17.18 7.07 -8.50
N LYS A 88 16.83 8.07 -9.31
CA LYS A 88 17.80 8.83 -10.11
C LYS A 88 18.17 10.18 -9.54
N SER A 89 17.51 10.61 -8.48
CA SER A 89 17.78 11.92 -7.92
C SER A 89 17.77 11.86 -6.39
N ASN A 90 18.43 12.83 -5.76
CA ASN A 90 18.41 12.99 -4.32
C ASN A 90 17.34 13.98 -3.89
N GLY A 91 16.27 14.09 -4.68
CA GLY A 91 15.17 15.00 -4.39
C GLY A 91 14.39 14.60 -3.15
N PRO A 92 13.45 15.43 -2.74
CA PRO A 92 12.64 15.14 -1.54
C PRO A 92 11.80 13.89 -1.71
N VAL A 93 11.57 13.21 -0.60
CA VAL A 93 10.69 12.05 -0.55
C VAL A 93 9.25 12.53 -0.50
N SER A 94 8.40 11.96 -1.35
CA SER A 94 6.96 12.22 -1.31
C SER A 94 6.29 11.25 -0.35
N ARG A 95 5.39 11.77 0.48
CA ARG A 95 4.67 10.94 1.46
C ARG A 95 3.17 11.13 1.32
N LEU A 96 2.45 10.02 1.34
CA LEU A 96 0.99 9.99 1.34
C LEU A 96 0.52 9.14 2.50
N SER A 97 -0.62 9.52 3.08
CA SER A 97 -1.26 8.70 4.09
C SER A 97 -2.77 8.79 3.93
N GLY A 98 -3.48 7.78 4.38
CA GLY A 98 -4.92 7.71 4.28
C GLY A 98 -5.44 6.44 4.91
N PHE A 99 -6.72 6.13 4.63
CA PHE A 99 -7.35 4.94 5.17
C PHE A 99 -7.72 3.95 4.07
N ILE A 100 -7.86 2.69 4.46
CA ILE A 100 -8.31 1.60 3.59
C ILE A 100 -9.35 0.81 4.36
N VAL A 101 -10.49 0.53 3.73
CA VAL A 101 -11.50 -0.35 4.31
C VAL A 101 -11.30 -1.76 3.76
N LEU A 102 -11.02 -2.70 4.64
CA LEU A 102 -10.92 -4.11 4.31
C LEU A 102 -12.27 -4.76 4.59
N LYS A 103 -12.89 -5.32 3.57
CA LYS A 103 -14.18 -5.98 3.67
C LYS A 103 -14.02 -7.47 3.43
N ARG A 104 -14.72 -8.26 4.23
CA ARG A 104 -14.76 -9.71 4.06
C ARG A 104 -16.22 -10.16 3.94
N TYR A 105 -16.52 -10.79 2.84
CA TYR A 105 -17.87 -11.27 2.56
C TYR A 105 -17.92 -12.78 2.59
#